data_29604037701c8c60ef0c235586fffbda
#
_entry.id   29604037701c8c60ef0c235586fffbda
#
_cell.length_a   1.000
_cell.length_b   1.000
_cell.length_c   1.000
_cell.angle_alpha   90.00
_cell.angle_beta   90.00
_cell.angle_gamma   90.00
#
_symmetry.space_group_name_H-M   'P 1'
#
loop_
_entity.id
_entity.type
_entity.pdbx_description
1 polymer ?
#
loop_
_entity_poly.entity_id
_entity_poly.type
_entity_poly.pdbx_seq_one_letter_code
_entity_poly.pdbx_strand_id
1 'polypeptide(L)'
;MQNLDINIIGIFLKDLIIESKKYIDSDALMILANALTMMSVIIGNRLHTYDGTMAKLYPNLWMLIVAQSGLGGKSTTIKTLKNMLLKSVLEENDTAFKKNAEVYKSLSKDEKNETAEPYLKQLISGQGSTFQGIIKSLEKNPHGLLAIYDEARELLKKLSKDTENKAGLTSLYDQEFYGKDLVGSMGKGESIHIQNPFLSILAVTNPHWLKEETTDSDYVSGFLNRFTIINIEKLPKPRAFKNINIQDFSSFQNTVLRLWKELESINSENPIVLKIDKIQTMYSEWFDEKINQYEESEEHLQSFAIRQLTAALKYAMIIQIFDCAYQNGNIYDEEYIEPEYMEIGFYLATYFMEAIEKHFELIDQCESSVSSTKKVSIENLAD
;
A
#
# COMPACT_ATOMS: atom_id res chain seq x y z
N MET A 1 -8.41 -21.17 2.29
CA MET A 1 -7.66 -20.33 1.33
C MET A 1 -6.67 -21.19 0.56
N GLN A 2 -6.66 -21.14 -0.75
CA GLN A 2 -5.67 -21.80 -1.60
C GLN A 2 -4.29 -21.19 -1.38
N ASN A 3 -3.21 -21.92 -1.65
CA ASN A 3 -1.87 -21.34 -1.63
C ASN A 3 -1.73 -20.33 -2.78
N LEU A 4 -1.09 -19.21 -2.53
CA LEU A 4 -0.77 -18.22 -3.57
C LEU A 4 0.04 -18.89 -4.70
N ASP A 5 -0.51 -18.86 -5.92
CA ASP A 5 0.23 -19.31 -7.10
C ASP A 5 1.12 -18.18 -7.62
N ILE A 6 2.41 -18.28 -7.34
CA ILE A 6 3.39 -17.27 -7.76
C ILE A 6 3.70 -17.31 -9.27
N ASN A 7 3.17 -18.28 -10.02
CA ASN A 7 3.44 -18.35 -11.45
C ASN A 7 2.52 -17.44 -12.28
N ILE A 8 1.43 -16.97 -11.68
CA ILE A 8 0.43 -16.15 -12.38
C ILE A 8 0.44 -14.67 -11.95
N ILE A 9 1.36 -14.23 -11.09
CA ILE A 9 1.37 -12.86 -10.54
C ILE A 9 2.32 -11.89 -11.25
N GLY A 10 2.71 -12.18 -12.48
CA GLY A 10 3.67 -11.40 -13.25
C GLY A 10 5.13 -11.83 -12.99
N ILE A 11 5.99 -11.59 -13.99
CA ILE A 11 7.37 -12.10 -13.99
C ILE A 11 8.23 -11.38 -12.94
N PHE A 12 8.09 -10.06 -12.81
CA PHE A 12 8.86 -9.28 -11.84
C PHE A 12 8.58 -9.73 -10.40
N LEU A 13 7.30 -9.84 -10.03
CA LEU A 13 6.90 -10.26 -8.68
C LEU A 13 7.27 -11.71 -8.39
N LYS A 14 7.11 -12.60 -9.35
CA LYS A 14 7.52 -14.00 -9.23
C LYS A 14 9.01 -14.08 -8.88
N ASP A 15 9.85 -13.44 -9.69
CA ASP A 15 11.31 -13.49 -9.50
C ASP A 15 11.71 -12.80 -8.18
N LEU A 16 11.05 -11.68 -7.83
CA LEU A 16 11.25 -10.99 -6.56
C LEU A 16 10.97 -11.89 -5.36
N ILE A 17 9.84 -12.63 -5.37
CA ILE A 17 9.48 -13.57 -4.30
C ILE A 17 10.49 -14.71 -4.22
N ILE A 18 10.86 -15.31 -5.35
CA ILE A 18 11.83 -16.39 -5.39
C ILE A 18 13.18 -15.93 -4.84
N GLU A 19 13.67 -14.77 -5.28
CA GLU A 19 14.93 -14.20 -4.80
C GLU A 19 14.87 -13.86 -3.31
N SER A 20 13.82 -13.18 -2.86
CA SER A 20 13.63 -12.82 -1.45
C SER A 20 13.69 -14.03 -0.52
N LYS A 21 13.07 -15.15 -0.90
CA LYS A 21 13.06 -16.40 -0.10
C LYS A 21 14.44 -17.02 0.12
N LYS A 22 15.44 -16.63 -0.65
CA LYS A 22 16.83 -17.05 -0.39
C LYS A 22 17.41 -16.42 0.88
N TYR A 23 16.95 -15.23 1.23
CA TYR A 23 17.49 -14.40 2.31
C TYR A 23 16.59 -14.28 3.53
N ILE A 24 15.28 -14.44 3.36
CA ILE A 24 14.29 -14.32 4.44
C ILE A 24 13.41 -15.55 4.52
N ASP A 25 13.03 -15.88 5.76
CA ASP A 25 12.02 -16.90 6.04
C ASP A 25 10.68 -16.18 6.21
N SER A 26 10.04 -15.86 5.09
CA SER A 26 8.77 -15.16 5.07
C SER A 26 7.76 -15.90 4.19
N ASP A 27 6.50 -15.74 4.51
CA ASP A 27 5.41 -16.22 3.66
C ASP A 27 5.39 -15.48 2.32
N ALA A 28 5.03 -16.17 1.24
CA ALA A 28 4.95 -15.55 -0.10
C ALA A 28 3.93 -14.42 -0.14
N LEU A 29 2.80 -14.58 0.56
CA LEU A 29 1.76 -13.57 0.63
C LEU A 29 2.24 -12.31 1.37
N MET A 30 3.02 -12.48 2.45
CA MET A 30 3.65 -11.35 3.14
C MET A 30 4.63 -10.61 2.23
N ILE A 31 5.44 -11.33 1.45
CA ILE A 31 6.36 -10.72 0.48
C ILE A 31 5.57 -9.97 -0.59
N LEU A 32 4.54 -10.60 -1.17
CA LEU A 32 3.68 -10.01 -2.19
C LEU A 32 3.03 -8.69 -1.73
N ALA A 33 2.37 -8.69 -0.57
CA ALA A 33 1.70 -7.51 -0.04
C ALA A 33 2.66 -6.34 0.20
N ASN A 34 3.83 -6.63 0.77
CA ASN A 34 4.88 -5.63 0.95
C ASN A 34 5.39 -5.10 -0.40
N ALA A 35 5.64 -5.98 -1.37
CA ALA A 35 6.14 -5.62 -2.68
C ALA A 35 5.15 -4.75 -3.44
N LEU A 36 3.87 -5.17 -3.54
CA LEU A 36 2.82 -4.40 -4.22
C LEU A 36 2.68 -2.99 -3.64
N THR A 37 2.73 -2.86 -2.30
CA THR A 37 2.62 -1.54 -1.65
C THR A 37 3.84 -0.66 -1.93
N MET A 38 5.04 -1.23 -1.99
CA MET A 38 6.27 -0.49 -2.35
C MET A 38 6.31 -0.14 -3.84
N MET A 39 5.85 -1.05 -4.71
CA MET A 39 5.75 -0.80 -6.16
C MET A 39 4.74 0.31 -6.45
N SER A 40 3.62 0.35 -5.74
CA SER A 40 2.59 1.37 -5.93
C SER A 40 3.15 2.79 -5.72
N VAL A 41 3.98 3.01 -4.71
CA VAL A 41 4.56 4.35 -4.45
C VAL A 41 5.64 4.74 -5.47
N ILE A 42 6.32 3.79 -6.09
CA ILE A 42 7.24 4.08 -7.19
C ILE A 42 6.47 4.68 -8.38
N ILE A 43 5.31 4.13 -8.70
CA ILE A 43 4.43 4.67 -9.75
C ILE A 43 3.84 6.03 -9.30
N GLY A 44 3.29 6.07 -8.09
CA GLY A 44 2.66 7.27 -7.54
C GLY A 44 1.44 7.72 -8.37
N ASN A 45 1.18 9.03 -8.37
CA ASN A 45 0.09 9.65 -9.13
C ASN A 45 0.43 9.97 -10.59
N ARG A 46 1.54 9.44 -11.09
CA ARG A 46 2.01 9.67 -12.48
C ARG A 46 1.26 8.81 -13.50
N LEU A 47 0.50 7.83 -13.02
CA LEU A 47 -0.29 6.92 -13.84
C LEU A 47 -1.63 6.66 -13.16
N HIS A 48 -2.69 6.60 -13.97
CA HIS A 48 -4.02 6.22 -13.49
C HIS A 48 -4.83 5.55 -14.60
N THR A 49 -5.96 5.02 -14.23
CA THR A 49 -7.04 4.57 -15.14
C THR A 49 -8.38 5.13 -14.67
N TYR A 50 -9.46 4.72 -15.29
CA TYR A 50 -10.83 4.98 -14.86
C TYR A 50 -11.53 3.64 -14.61
N ASP A 51 -12.35 3.57 -13.58
CA ASP A 51 -13.11 2.38 -13.19
C ASP A 51 -14.45 2.23 -13.92
N GLY A 52 -14.61 2.93 -15.05
CA GLY A 52 -15.87 3.04 -15.78
C GLY A 52 -16.71 4.24 -15.37
N THR A 53 -16.30 4.99 -14.36
CA THR A 53 -16.85 6.30 -13.96
C THR A 53 -15.94 7.43 -14.47
N MET A 54 -16.26 8.67 -14.13
CA MET A 54 -15.38 9.81 -14.42
C MET A 54 -14.26 9.99 -13.37
N ALA A 55 -14.26 9.17 -12.33
CA ALA A 55 -13.25 9.25 -11.27
C ALA A 55 -11.94 8.60 -11.70
N LYS A 56 -10.83 9.28 -11.43
CA LYS A 56 -9.49 8.73 -11.64
C LYS A 56 -9.18 7.68 -10.59
N LEU A 57 -8.73 6.53 -11.05
CA LEU A 57 -8.27 5.44 -10.19
C LEU A 57 -6.74 5.35 -10.26
N TYR A 58 -6.08 5.75 -9.19
CA TYR A 58 -4.63 5.64 -9.03
C TYR A 58 -4.26 4.31 -8.38
N PRO A 59 -3.03 3.80 -8.59
CA PRO A 59 -2.60 2.50 -8.04
C PRO A 59 -2.15 2.56 -6.56
N ASN A 60 -2.73 3.44 -5.74
CA ASN A 60 -2.44 3.50 -4.31
C ASN A 60 -3.02 2.27 -3.58
N LEU A 61 -2.24 1.70 -2.67
CA LEU A 61 -2.61 0.51 -1.91
C LEU A 61 -2.45 0.74 -0.41
N TRP A 62 -3.44 0.32 0.35
CA TRP A 62 -3.35 0.21 1.80
C TRP A 62 -3.43 -1.26 2.19
N MET A 63 -2.33 -1.79 2.75
CA MET A 63 -2.21 -3.18 3.16
C MET A 63 -2.09 -3.27 4.68
N LEU A 64 -2.92 -4.10 5.30
CA LEU A 64 -2.85 -4.43 6.72
C LEU A 64 -2.49 -5.91 6.88
N ILE A 65 -1.28 -6.18 7.30
CA ILE A 65 -0.77 -7.53 7.53
C ILE A 65 -0.96 -7.89 9.00
N VAL A 66 -1.75 -8.93 9.25
CA VAL A 66 -2.01 -9.45 10.58
C VAL A 66 -1.21 -10.73 10.78
N ALA A 67 -0.22 -10.70 11.65
CA ALA A 67 0.66 -11.84 11.93
C ALA A 67 1.07 -11.88 13.40
N GLN A 68 1.16 -13.07 13.97
CA GLN A 68 1.55 -13.25 15.38
C GLN A 68 2.93 -12.64 15.68
N SER A 69 3.08 -12.10 16.89
CA SER A 69 4.34 -11.57 17.37
C SER A 69 5.36 -12.69 17.62
N GLY A 70 6.64 -12.41 17.35
CA GLY A 70 7.74 -13.34 17.67
C GLY A 70 7.98 -14.46 16.68
N LEU A 71 7.06 -14.73 15.75
CA LEU A 71 7.25 -15.77 14.72
C LEU A 71 8.20 -15.34 13.58
N GLY A 72 8.87 -14.22 13.73
CA GLY A 72 9.95 -13.78 12.86
C GLY A 72 9.53 -13.34 11.46
N GLY A 73 10.29 -12.45 10.88
CA GLY A 73 10.16 -12.13 9.45
C GLY A 73 9.44 -10.82 9.13
N LYS A 74 8.52 -10.28 9.94
CA LYS A 74 7.80 -9.04 9.62
C LYS A 74 8.75 -7.88 9.26
N SER A 75 9.50 -7.41 10.23
CA SER A 75 10.46 -6.31 10.03
C SER A 75 11.61 -6.67 9.09
N THR A 76 12.03 -7.95 9.08
CA THR A 76 13.05 -8.44 8.15
C THR A 76 12.54 -8.41 6.72
N THR A 77 11.29 -8.79 6.47
CA THR A 77 10.66 -8.73 5.14
C THR A 77 10.60 -7.29 4.64
N ILE A 78 10.09 -6.37 5.46
CA ILE A 78 10.04 -4.95 5.12
C ILE A 78 11.44 -4.43 4.78
N LYS A 79 12.44 -4.71 5.63
CA LYS A 79 13.83 -4.25 5.44
C LYS A 79 14.45 -4.81 4.15
N THR A 80 14.25 -6.10 3.87
CA THR A 80 14.80 -6.73 2.67
C THR A 80 14.17 -6.16 1.41
N LEU A 81 12.84 -6.05 1.37
CA LEU A 81 12.15 -5.50 0.21
C LEU A 81 12.42 -4.00 0.00
N LYS A 82 12.58 -3.23 1.08
CA LYS A 82 13.10 -1.85 0.96
C LYS A 82 14.46 -1.80 0.28
N ASN A 83 15.37 -2.71 0.62
CA ASN A 83 16.67 -2.78 -0.02
C ASN A 83 16.56 -3.19 -1.51
N MET A 84 15.65 -4.10 -1.85
CA MET A 84 15.46 -4.58 -3.22
C MET A 84 14.77 -3.53 -4.11
N LEU A 85 13.78 -2.83 -3.59
CA LEU A 85 12.88 -1.99 -4.39
C LEU A 85 13.12 -0.49 -4.23
N LEU A 86 13.45 -0.02 -3.02
CA LEU A 86 13.45 1.42 -2.74
C LEU A 86 14.84 2.02 -2.55
N LYS A 87 15.85 1.21 -2.23
CA LYS A 87 17.18 1.72 -1.86
C LYS A 87 17.79 2.60 -2.95
N SER A 88 17.83 2.13 -4.19
CA SER A 88 18.44 2.85 -5.30
C SER A 88 17.75 4.20 -5.58
N VAL A 89 16.44 4.24 -5.45
CA VAL A 89 15.65 5.48 -5.62
C VAL A 89 15.89 6.46 -4.47
N LEU A 90 15.97 5.96 -3.23
CA LEU A 90 16.24 6.79 -2.06
C LEU A 90 17.66 7.41 -2.13
N GLU A 91 18.65 6.62 -2.57
CA GLU A 91 20.03 7.10 -2.78
C GLU A 91 20.14 8.13 -3.92
N GLU A 92 19.39 7.94 -5.01
CA GLU A 92 19.29 8.90 -6.11
C GLU A 92 18.69 10.23 -5.63
N ASN A 93 17.56 10.17 -4.89
CA ASN A 93 16.92 11.36 -4.34
C ASN A 93 17.81 12.11 -3.35
N ASP A 94 18.54 11.39 -2.49
CA ASP A 94 19.51 11.98 -1.56
C ASP A 94 20.67 12.67 -2.29
N THR A 95 21.18 12.03 -3.34
CA THR A 95 22.25 12.57 -4.18
C THR A 95 21.80 13.84 -4.92
N ALA A 96 20.61 13.79 -5.52
CA ALA A 96 20.02 14.94 -6.21
C ALA A 96 19.77 16.12 -5.24
N PHE A 97 19.25 15.82 -4.04
CA PHE A 97 19.04 16.82 -2.99
C PHE A 97 20.36 17.50 -2.57
N LYS A 98 21.40 16.71 -2.28
CA LYS A 98 22.72 17.26 -1.89
C LYS A 98 23.28 18.18 -2.95
N LYS A 99 23.26 17.75 -4.22
CA LYS A 99 23.70 18.56 -5.36
C LYS A 99 22.92 19.87 -5.46
N ASN A 100 21.59 19.82 -5.40
CA ASN A 100 20.75 21.02 -5.50
C ASN A 100 20.94 21.95 -4.28
N ALA A 101 21.13 21.38 -3.08
CA ALA A 101 21.42 22.17 -1.87
C ALA A 101 22.77 22.90 -1.92
N GLU A 102 23.80 22.29 -2.53
CA GLU A 102 25.09 22.93 -2.75
C GLU A 102 24.97 24.09 -3.75
N VAL A 103 24.25 23.87 -4.86
CA VAL A 103 23.97 24.93 -5.83
C VAL A 103 23.20 26.09 -5.17
N TYR A 104 22.12 25.79 -4.44
CA TYR A 104 21.32 26.78 -3.74
C TYR A 104 22.14 27.60 -2.73
N LYS A 105 23.07 26.95 -2.00
CA LYS A 105 23.96 27.67 -1.07
C LYS A 105 24.87 28.65 -1.75
N SER A 106 25.30 28.40 -2.99
CA SER A 106 26.18 29.26 -3.77
C SER A 106 25.48 30.48 -4.41
N LEU A 107 24.13 30.48 -4.45
CA LEU A 107 23.33 31.57 -4.98
C LEU A 107 23.44 32.83 -4.10
N SER A 108 23.41 34.01 -4.72
CA SER A 108 23.27 35.30 -4.05
C SER A 108 21.90 35.40 -3.36
N LYS A 109 21.74 36.44 -2.52
CA LYS A 109 20.49 36.65 -1.78
C LYS A 109 19.30 36.88 -2.70
N ASP A 110 19.52 37.61 -3.81
CA ASP A 110 18.47 37.94 -4.77
C ASP A 110 18.06 36.70 -5.57
N GLU A 111 19.03 35.91 -6.04
CA GLU A 111 18.76 34.64 -6.73
C GLU A 111 18.04 33.61 -5.83
N LYS A 112 18.33 33.60 -4.51
CA LYS A 112 17.60 32.75 -3.56
C LYS A 112 16.15 33.14 -3.38
N ASN A 113 15.81 34.42 -3.51
CA ASN A 113 14.41 34.85 -3.44
C ASN A 113 13.59 34.40 -4.65
N GLU A 114 14.25 34.18 -5.80
CA GLU A 114 13.65 33.75 -7.05
C GLU A 114 13.69 32.20 -7.25
N THR A 115 14.50 31.50 -6.44
CA THR A 115 14.72 30.05 -6.57
C THR A 115 14.09 29.31 -5.40
N ALA A 116 13.30 28.31 -5.71
CA ALA A 116 12.71 27.45 -4.67
C ALA A 116 13.81 26.75 -3.85
N GLU A 117 13.67 26.75 -2.53
CA GLU A 117 14.58 26.02 -1.65
C GLU A 117 14.51 24.53 -1.95
N PRO A 118 15.66 23.86 -2.19
CA PRO A 118 15.68 22.44 -2.47
C PRO A 118 15.18 21.63 -1.25
N TYR A 119 14.40 20.62 -1.51
CA TYR A 119 13.92 19.70 -0.48
C TYR A 119 14.23 18.26 -0.85
N LEU A 120 14.36 17.41 0.17
CA LEU A 120 14.56 15.99 -0.03
C LEU A 120 13.21 15.31 -0.37
N LYS A 121 13.13 14.69 -1.54
CA LYS A 121 11.98 13.87 -1.92
C LYS A 121 11.95 12.60 -1.06
N GLN A 122 11.13 12.60 -0.04
CA GLN A 122 10.95 11.45 0.86
C GLN A 122 9.84 10.55 0.34
N LEU A 123 10.19 9.39 -0.22
CA LEU A 123 9.21 8.37 -0.60
C LEU A 123 8.56 7.69 0.60
N ILE A 124 9.19 7.72 1.75
CA ILE A 124 8.74 7.01 2.95
C ILE A 124 8.55 8.02 4.08
N SER A 125 7.38 8.00 4.71
CA SER A 125 7.16 8.75 5.95
C SER A 125 7.97 8.17 7.11
N GLY A 126 8.39 9.02 8.06
CA GLY A 126 9.02 8.54 9.29
C GLY A 126 8.06 7.65 10.10
N GLN A 127 8.61 6.65 10.80
CA GLN A 127 7.85 5.85 11.76
C GLN A 127 7.23 6.76 12.84
N GLY A 128 5.96 6.51 13.15
CA GLY A 128 5.23 7.31 14.13
C GLY A 128 4.84 8.71 13.66
N SER A 129 4.97 9.02 12.37
CA SER A 129 4.49 10.30 11.82
C SER A 129 3.04 10.56 12.23
N THR A 130 2.79 11.78 12.68
CA THR A 130 1.42 12.23 12.91
C THR A 130 0.70 12.43 11.57
N PHE A 131 -0.62 12.47 11.58
CA PHE A 131 -1.39 12.78 10.38
C PHE A 131 -0.94 14.10 9.74
N GLN A 132 -0.72 15.16 10.53
CA GLN A 132 -0.17 16.43 10.04
C GLN A 132 1.23 16.27 9.42
N GLY A 133 2.07 15.40 9.99
CA GLY A 133 3.39 15.08 9.42
C GLY A 133 3.29 14.39 8.07
N ILE A 134 2.31 13.50 7.90
CA ILE A 134 2.02 12.85 6.61
C ILE A 134 1.58 13.89 5.58
N ILE A 135 0.65 14.78 5.94
CA ILE A 135 0.14 15.84 5.04
C ILE A 135 1.28 16.78 4.59
N LYS A 136 2.12 17.24 5.52
CA LYS A 136 3.30 18.06 5.17
C LYS A 136 4.31 17.32 4.30
N SER A 137 4.45 16.02 4.48
CA SER A 137 5.30 15.20 3.64
C SER A 137 4.73 15.03 2.24
N LEU A 138 3.41 14.84 2.12
CA LEU A 138 2.71 14.75 0.83
C LEU A 138 2.78 16.06 0.04
N GLU A 139 2.62 17.20 0.71
CA GLU A 139 2.78 18.52 0.07
C GLU A 139 4.14 18.68 -0.59
N LYS A 140 5.20 18.17 0.07
CA LYS A 140 6.57 18.20 -0.46
C LYS A 140 6.88 17.09 -1.47
N ASN A 141 6.04 16.06 -1.55
CA ASN A 141 6.22 14.90 -2.41
C ASN A 141 5.02 14.78 -3.36
N PRO A 142 4.96 15.56 -4.43
CA PRO A 142 3.79 15.62 -5.31
C PRO A 142 3.45 14.28 -5.99
N HIS A 143 4.38 13.33 -6.00
CA HIS A 143 4.20 12.04 -6.65
C HIS A 143 3.71 10.93 -5.71
N GLY A 144 3.79 11.15 -4.41
CA GLY A 144 3.26 10.22 -3.44
C GLY A 144 4.18 9.85 -2.30
N LEU A 145 3.59 9.21 -1.31
CA LEU A 145 4.23 8.84 -0.06
C LEU A 145 3.83 7.42 0.35
N LEU A 146 4.79 6.66 0.87
CA LEU A 146 4.58 5.39 1.54
C LEU A 146 4.65 5.57 3.06
N ALA A 147 3.57 5.32 3.76
CA ALA A 147 3.57 5.24 5.21
C ALA A 147 3.78 3.76 5.64
N ILE A 148 4.87 3.50 6.37
CA ILE A 148 5.18 2.16 6.88
C ILE A 148 5.01 2.15 8.39
N TYR A 149 4.14 1.25 8.87
CA TYR A 149 3.91 0.97 10.27
C TYR A 149 4.24 -0.50 10.53
N ASP A 150 5.47 -0.77 10.96
CA ASP A 150 5.93 -2.13 11.34
C ASP A 150 5.29 -2.65 12.63
N GLU A 151 4.68 -1.75 13.42
CA GLU A 151 3.70 -2.03 14.47
C GLU A 151 2.56 -1.01 14.35
N ALA A 152 1.43 -1.44 13.76
CA ALA A 152 0.31 -0.56 13.45
C ALA A 152 -0.57 -0.20 14.67
N ARG A 153 -0.29 -0.74 15.85
CA ARG A 153 -1.06 -0.46 17.07
C ARG A 153 -1.23 1.04 17.31
N GLU A 154 -0.12 1.79 17.22
CA GLU A 154 -0.15 3.23 17.47
C GLU A 154 -0.97 4.00 16.42
N LEU A 155 -0.95 3.55 15.17
CA LEU A 155 -1.80 4.11 14.12
C LEU A 155 -3.28 3.87 14.46
N LEU A 156 -3.66 2.61 14.69
CA LEU A 156 -5.04 2.22 14.99
C LEU A 156 -5.57 2.93 16.23
N LYS A 157 -4.79 2.96 17.31
CA LYS A 157 -5.14 3.64 18.56
C LYS A 157 -5.34 5.15 18.40
N LYS A 158 -4.52 5.81 17.59
CA LYS A 158 -4.70 7.25 17.30
C LYS A 158 -5.97 7.49 16.50
N LEU A 159 -6.21 6.66 15.49
CA LEU A 159 -7.36 6.80 14.60
C LEU A 159 -8.69 6.41 15.27
N SER A 160 -8.70 5.45 16.20
CA SER A 160 -9.91 5.11 16.96
C SER A 160 -10.42 6.26 17.81
N LYS A 161 -9.55 7.19 18.20
CA LYS A 161 -9.86 8.34 19.07
C LYS A 161 -10.05 9.66 18.31
N ASP A 162 -9.67 9.73 17.05
CA ASP A 162 -9.64 10.97 16.26
C ASP A 162 -10.36 10.78 14.93
N THR A 163 -11.66 11.09 14.95
CA THR A 163 -12.54 10.96 13.78
C THR A 163 -12.14 11.91 12.64
N GLU A 164 -11.59 13.09 12.96
CA GLU A 164 -11.14 14.05 11.95
C GLU A 164 -9.93 13.53 11.17
N ASN A 165 -8.94 13.00 11.86
CA ASN A 165 -7.77 12.39 11.20
C ASN A 165 -8.16 11.14 10.40
N LYS A 166 -9.14 10.36 10.88
CA LYS A 166 -9.68 9.21 10.15
C LYS A 166 -10.34 9.65 8.83
N ALA A 167 -11.21 10.67 8.88
CA ALA A 167 -11.84 11.23 7.69
C ALA A 167 -10.81 11.82 6.72
N GLY A 168 -9.80 12.52 7.23
CA GLY A 168 -8.71 13.06 6.42
C GLY A 168 -7.90 11.99 5.70
N LEU A 169 -7.55 10.88 6.37
CA LEU A 169 -6.89 9.75 5.72
C LEU A 169 -7.78 9.11 4.65
N THR A 170 -9.07 8.97 4.95
CA THR A 170 -10.05 8.42 4.01
C THR A 170 -10.09 9.23 2.71
N SER A 171 -10.12 10.56 2.81
CA SER A 171 -10.07 11.47 1.65
C SER A 171 -8.77 11.31 0.84
N LEU A 172 -7.63 11.08 1.50
CA LEU A 172 -6.36 10.83 0.81
C LEU A 172 -6.35 9.51 0.03
N TYR A 173 -7.11 8.51 0.46
CA TYR A 173 -7.21 7.25 -0.28
C TYR A 173 -8.00 7.42 -1.56
N ASP A 174 -9.09 8.16 -1.51
CA ASP A 174 -10.00 8.35 -2.65
C ASP A 174 -9.42 9.35 -3.68
N GLN A 175 -8.22 9.91 -3.43
CA GLN A 175 -7.48 10.76 -4.37
C GLN A 175 -8.16 12.09 -4.70
N GLU A 176 -9.05 12.54 -3.85
CA GLU A 176 -9.67 13.86 -3.98
C GLU A 176 -8.69 14.98 -3.61
N PHE A 177 -9.03 16.19 -4.00
CA PHE A 177 -8.31 17.37 -3.54
C PHE A 177 -8.32 17.41 -2.02
N TYR A 178 -7.15 17.53 -1.41
CA TYR A 178 -7.01 17.72 0.01
C TYR A 178 -6.59 19.16 0.31
N GLY A 179 -7.48 19.89 1.00
CA GLY A 179 -7.21 21.24 1.50
C GLY A 179 -7.47 21.30 3.00
N LYS A 180 -6.52 21.80 3.77
CA LYS A 180 -6.67 22.02 5.20
C LYS A 180 -5.94 23.28 5.64
N ASP A 181 -6.65 24.11 6.43
CA ASP A 181 -6.04 25.22 7.13
C ASP A 181 -5.47 24.72 8.47
N LEU A 182 -4.14 24.75 8.61
CA LEU A 182 -3.48 24.45 9.86
C LEU A 182 -3.38 25.73 10.69
N VAL A 183 -4.17 25.82 11.74
CA VAL A 183 -4.05 26.91 12.70
C VAL A 183 -2.87 26.62 13.63
N GLY A 184 -1.77 27.32 13.44
CA GLY A 184 -0.63 27.22 14.34
C GLY A 184 -0.93 27.79 15.72
N SER A 185 -0.25 27.31 16.76
CA SER A 185 -0.39 27.74 18.15
C SER A 185 -0.14 29.24 18.41
N MET A 186 0.35 29.99 17.42
CA MET A 186 0.61 31.44 17.44
C MET A 186 -0.24 32.23 16.42
N GLY A 187 -1.35 31.69 15.93
CA GLY A 187 -2.23 32.41 15.01
C GLY A 187 -1.68 32.61 13.59
N LYS A 188 -0.54 32.05 13.23
CA LYS A 188 -0.06 31.97 11.86
C LYS A 188 -0.66 30.73 11.23
N GLY A 189 -1.74 30.89 10.49
CA GLY A 189 -2.35 29.82 9.69
C GLY A 189 -1.43 29.46 8.53
N GLU A 190 -1.27 28.16 8.28
CA GLU A 190 -0.65 27.62 7.08
C GLU A 190 -1.73 26.84 6.35
N SER A 191 -2.04 27.21 5.11
CA SER A 191 -3.00 26.49 4.27
C SER A 191 -2.22 25.48 3.43
N ILE A 192 -2.59 24.22 3.54
CA ILE A 192 -2.00 23.15 2.73
C ILE A 192 -3.02 22.74 1.67
N HIS A 193 -2.59 22.73 0.42
CA HIS A 193 -3.38 22.31 -0.73
C HIS A 193 -2.62 21.25 -1.52
N ILE A 194 -3.18 20.05 -1.60
CA ILE A 194 -2.58 18.93 -2.32
C ILE A 194 -3.56 18.48 -3.41
N GLN A 195 -3.12 18.57 -4.65
CA GLN A 195 -3.86 18.04 -5.79
C GLN A 195 -3.43 16.59 -6.04
N ASN A 196 -4.40 15.71 -6.27
CA ASN A 196 -4.19 14.30 -6.52
C ASN A 196 -3.24 13.66 -5.47
N PRO A 197 -3.57 13.76 -4.16
CA PRO A 197 -2.73 13.19 -3.12
C PRO A 197 -2.59 11.69 -3.34
N PHE A 198 -1.37 11.17 -3.20
CA PHE A 198 -1.11 9.75 -3.34
C PHE A 198 -0.46 9.22 -2.08
N LEU A 199 -1.21 8.41 -1.33
CA LEU A 199 -0.73 7.77 -0.11
C LEU A 199 -0.94 6.26 -0.20
N SER A 200 0.15 5.50 -0.12
CA SER A 200 0.10 4.07 0.13
C SER A 200 0.47 3.78 1.58
N ILE A 201 -0.20 2.81 2.20
CA ILE A 201 0.05 2.43 3.60
C ILE A 201 0.40 0.95 3.67
N LEU A 202 1.51 0.65 4.31
CA LEU A 202 1.90 -0.69 4.70
C LEU A 202 1.88 -0.76 6.22
N ALA A 203 0.89 -1.43 6.76
CA ALA A 203 0.68 -1.57 8.19
C ALA A 203 0.80 -3.04 8.61
N VAL A 204 1.52 -3.31 9.67
CA VAL A 204 1.70 -4.66 10.21
C VAL A 204 1.29 -4.66 11.68
N THR A 205 0.46 -5.62 12.09
CA THR A 205 -0.01 -5.76 13.46
C THR A 205 -0.10 -7.23 13.86
N ASN A 206 -0.48 -7.49 15.09
CA ASN A 206 -0.86 -8.83 15.54
C ASN A 206 -2.39 -8.90 15.80
N PRO A 207 -2.98 -10.12 15.82
CA PRO A 207 -4.43 -10.27 15.99
C PRO A 207 -4.97 -9.65 17.29
N HIS A 208 -4.18 -9.74 18.39
CA HIS A 208 -4.58 -9.19 19.68
C HIS A 208 -4.73 -7.66 19.63
N TRP A 209 -3.71 -6.96 19.10
CA TRP A 209 -3.76 -5.50 19.01
C TRP A 209 -4.82 -5.00 18.02
N LEU A 210 -5.04 -5.73 16.91
CA LEU A 210 -6.09 -5.37 15.98
C LEU A 210 -7.45 -5.41 16.67
N LYS A 211 -7.76 -6.49 17.39
CA LYS A 211 -9.01 -6.62 18.14
C LYS A 211 -9.18 -5.59 19.25
N GLU A 212 -8.09 -5.21 19.93
CA GLU A 212 -8.14 -4.27 21.04
C GLU A 212 -8.33 -2.81 20.57
N GLU A 213 -7.78 -2.45 19.43
CA GLU A 213 -7.73 -1.06 18.96
C GLU A 213 -8.73 -0.77 17.81
N THR A 214 -9.56 -1.75 17.42
CA THR A 214 -10.62 -1.57 16.41
C THR A 214 -11.99 -1.94 16.98
N THR A 215 -13.02 -1.36 16.39
CA THR A 215 -14.43 -1.60 16.71
C THR A 215 -15.18 -1.98 15.45
N ASP A 216 -16.37 -2.56 15.57
CA ASP A 216 -17.24 -2.89 14.42
C ASP A 216 -17.48 -1.67 13.55
N SER A 217 -17.63 -0.49 14.17
CA SER A 217 -17.80 0.75 13.42
C SER A 217 -16.60 1.10 12.53
N ASP A 218 -15.40 0.62 12.81
CA ASP A 218 -14.22 0.86 11.99
C ASP A 218 -14.25 0.07 10.69
N TYR A 219 -14.89 -1.10 10.71
CA TYR A 219 -15.11 -1.93 9.53
C TYR A 219 -16.23 -1.37 8.64
N VAL A 220 -17.30 -0.84 9.24
CA VAL A 220 -18.46 -0.28 8.51
C VAL A 220 -18.24 1.17 8.06
N SER A 221 -17.51 1.98 8.86
CA SER A 221 -17.34 3.43 8.63
C SER A 221 -16.53 3.83 7.38
N GLY A 222 -16.07 2.86 6.61
CA GLY A 222 -15.31 3.12 5.38
C GLY A 222 -13.80 3.27 5.58
N PHE A 223 -13.28 3.27 6.81
CA PHE A 223 -11.83 3.39 7.05
C PHE A 223 -11.10 2.08 6.79
N LEU A 224 -11.45 1.00 7.53
CA LEU A 224 -10.75 -0.28 7.39
C LEU A 224 -11.04 -0.99 6.06
N ASN A 225 -12.18 -0.77 5.45
CA ASN A 225 -12.50 -1.35 4.14
C ASN A 225 -11.64 -0.81 2.97
N ARG A 226 -10.81 0.21 3.22
CA ARG A 226 -9.78 0.68 2.30
C ARG A 226 -8.48 -0.13 2.40
N PHE A 227 -8.34 -0.89 3.48
CA PHE A 227 -7.22 -1.81 3.63
C PHE A 227 -7.55 -3.17 3.03
N THR A 228 -6.60 -3.71 2.29
CA THR A 228 -6.53 -5.14 2.03
C THR A 228 -5.97 -5.80 3.29
N ILE A 229 -6.82 -6.57 4.00
CA ILE A 229 -6.44 -7.23 5.26
C ILE A 229 -6.02 -8.66 4.95
N ILE A 230 -4.81 -9.02 5.36
CA ILE A 230 -4.28 -10.38 5.16
C ILE A 230 -3.78 -10.97 6.48
N ASN A 231 -4.17 -12.21 6.74
CA ASN A 231 -3.73 -12.96 7.92
C ASN A 231 -2.61 -13.92 7.55
N ILE A 232 -1.49 -13.83 8.23
CA ILE A 232 -0.38 -14.78 8.10
C ILE A 232 -0.45 -15.75 9.27
N GLU A 233 -1.00 -16.93 9.05
CA GLU A 233 -1.24 -17.94 10.08
C GLU A 233 0.00 -18.77 10.37
N LYS A 234 0.77 -19.08 9.33
CA LYS A 234 1.95 -19.93 9.43
C LYS A 234 3.13 -19.22 8.81
N LEU A 235 4.17 -19.04 9.61
CA LEU A 235 5.46 -18.62 9.08
C LEU A 235 6.32 -19.83 8.76
N PRO A 236 7.14 -19.76 7.71
CA PRO A 236 8.12 -20.80 7.42
C PRO A 236 9.02 -21.02 8.63
N LYS A 237 9.44 -22.29 8.83
CA LYS A 237 10.37 -22.62 9.91
C LYS A 237 11.66 -21.80 9.76
N PRO A 238 12.08 -21.04 10.79
CA PRO A 238 13.30 -20.24 10.71
C PRO A 238 14.52 -21.12 10.45
N ARG A 239 15.38 -20.69 9.53
CA ARG A 239 16.66 -21.31 9.29
C ARG A 239 17.72 -20.72 10.21
N ALA A 240 18.55 -21.55 10.83
CA ALA A 240 19.62 -21.10 11.75
C ALA A 240 20.66 -20.22 11.02
N PHE A 241 21.00 -20.58 9.77
CA PHE A 241 21.89 -19.82 8.92
C PHE A 241 21.24 -19.61 7.57
N LYS A 242 21.22 -18.36 7.13
CA LYS A 242 20.86 -17.95 5.78
C LYS A 242 22.14 -17.74 4.99
N ASN A 243 22.07 -17.96 3.69
CA ASN A 243 23.23 -17.73 2.84
C ASN A 243 23.64 -16.26 2.92
N ILE A 244 24.79 -15.98 3.57
CA ILE A 244 25.28 -14.63 3.84
C ILE A 244 26.12 -14.11 2.65
N ASN A 245 26.20 -14.86 1.55
CA ASN A 245 26.84 -14.35 0.36
C ASN A 245 26.22 -13.02 -0.01
N ILE A 246 27.06 -12.10 -0.45
CA ILE A 246 26.71 -10.72 -0.80
C ILE A 246 25.38 -10.72 -1.53
N GLN A 247 24.37 -10.13 -0.90
CA GLN A 247 23.04 -10.00 -1.46
C GLN A 247 23.13 -9.12 -2.70
N ASP A 248 23.07 -9.74 -3.87
CA ASP A 248 23.03 -9.01 -5.13
C ASP A 248 21.57 -8.75 -5.55
N PHE A 249 21.08 -7.58 -5.22
CA PHE A 249 19.77 -7.11 -5.64
C PHE A 249 19.84 -6.15 -6.83
N SER A 250 20.98 -6.07 -7.50
CA SER A 250 21.26 -5.08 -8.55
C SER A 250 20.24 -5.14 -9.70
N SER A 251 19.77 -6.33 -10.09
CA SER A 251 18.77 -6.48 -11.15
C SER A 251 17.46 -5.75 -10.80
N PHE A 252 16.92 -5.98 -9.60
CA PHE A 252 15.69 -5.31 -9.16
C PHE A 252 15.92 -3.81 -8.94
N GLN A 253 17.02 -3.44 -8.29
CA GLN A 253 17.37 -2.05 -8.02
C GLN A 253 17.53 -1.24 -9.31
N ASN A 254 18.19 -1.81 -10.33
CA ASN A 254 18.38 -1.16 -11.61
C ASN A 254 17.07 -1.00 -12.38
N THR A 255 16.21 -2.01 -12.38
CA THR A 255 14.87 -1.94 -12.98
C THR A 255 14.04 -0.83 -12.33
N VAL A 256 13.99 -0.81 -11.00
CA VAL A 256 13.22 0.21 -10.27
C VAL A 256 13.79 1.60 -10.47
N LEU A 257 15.12 1.77 -10.45
CA LEU A 257 15.75 3.07 -10.65
C LEU A 257 15.52 3.60 -12.08
N ARG A 258 15.56 2.72 -13.09
CA ARG A 258 15.25 3.11 -14.46
C ARG A 258 13.79 3.54 -14.57
N LEU A 259 12.86 2.73 -14.09
CA LEU A 259 11.44 3.05 -14.08
C LEU A 259 11.17 4.38 -13.33
N TRP A 260 11.82 4.59 -12.19
CA TRP A 260 11.71 5.84 -11.44
C TRP A 260 12.14 7.05 -12.30
N LYS A 261 13.27 6.97 -13.01
CA LYS A 261 13.77 8.05 -13.88
C LYS A 261 12.84 8.32 -15.06
N GLU A 262 12.28 7.30 -15.66
CA GLU A 262 11.27 7.44 -16.71
C GLU A 262 10.01 8.15 -16.15
N LEU A 263 9.52 7.72 -15.01
CA LEU A 263 8.37 8.32 -14.35
C LEU A 263 8.63 9.77 -13.86
N GLU A 264 9.86 10.13 -13.48
CA GLU A 264 10.19 11.50 -13.09
C GLU A 264 10.04 12.54 -14.22
N SER A 265 10.07 12.10 -15.48
CA SER A 265 9.82 12.97 -16.63
C SER A 265 8.33 13.24 -16.87
N ILE A 266 7.43 12.49 -16.20
CA ILE A 266 5.99 12.65 -16.30
C ILE A 266 5.55 13.74 -15.33
N ASN A 267 4.84 14.74 -15.85
CA ASN A 267 4.23 15.77 -15.03
C ASN A 267 2.97 15.22 -14.35
N SER A 268 2.82 15.43 -13.04
CA SER A 268 1.63 15.04 -12.29
C SER A 268 0.34 15.72 -12.75
N GLU A 269 0.43 16.84 -13.48
CA GLU A 269 -0.72 17.49 -14.13
C GLU A 269 -1.19 16.72 -15.39
N ASN A 270 -0.28 15.98 -16.04
CA ASN A 270 -0.55 15.18 -17.23
C ASN A 270 -0.04 13.74 -17.04
N PRO A 271 -0.62 12.98 -16.14
CA PRO A 271 -0.23 11.59 -15.89
C PRO A 271 -0.53 10.69 -17.10
N ILE A 272 0.14 9.54 -17.17
CA ILE A 272 -0.20 8.50 -18.14
C ILE A 272 -1.59 7.94 -17.80
N VAL A 273 -2.44 7.80 -18.79
CA VAL A 273 -3.76 7.19 -18.66
C VAL A 273 -3.74 5.82 -19.33
N LEU A 274 -3.83 4.76 -18.54
CA LEU A 274 -4.06 3.43 -19.08
C LEU A 274 -5.55 3.24 -19.39
N LYS A 275 -5.88 3.11 -20.67
CA LYS A 275 -7.25 2.93 -21.15
C LYS A 275 -7.76 1.52 -20.84
N ILE A 276 -9.06 1.39 -20.60
CA ILE A 276 -9.72 0.12 -20.27
C ILE A 276 -10.43 -0.53 -21.47
N ASP A 277 -10.35 0.06 -22.66
CA ASP A 277 -11.12 -0.37 -23.83
C ASP A 277 -10.93 -1.87 -24.15
N LYS A 278 -9.72 -2.39 -23.95
CA LYS A 278 -9.42 -3.81 -24.21
C LYS A 278 -10.00 -4.77 -23.16
N ILE A 279 -10.32 -4.26 -21.99
CA ILE A 279 -10.70 -5.08 -20.83
C ILE A 279 -12.10 -4.77 -20.31
N GLN A 280 -12.78 -3.76 -20.85
CA GLN A 280 -14.04 -3.25 -20.32
C GLN A 280 -15.11 -4.35 -20.16
N THR A 281 -15.33 -5.16 -21.19
CA THR A 281 -16.33 -6.22 -21.14
C THR A 281 -15.95 -7.28 -20.10
N MET A 282 -14.72 -7.81 -20.17
CA MET A 282 -14.28 -8.84 -19.24
C MET A 282 -14.27 -8.37 -17.78
N TYR A 283 -13.92 -7.09 -17.56
CA TYR A 283 -13.95 -6.50 -16.20
C TYR A 283 -15.39 -6.37 -15.69
N SER A 284 -16.33 -5.86 -16.53
CA SER A 284 -17.72 -5.70 -16.10
C SER A 284 -18.38 -7.05 -15.81
N GLU A 285 -18.21 -8.04 -16.68
CA GLU A 285 -18.77 -9.39 -16.46
C GLU A 285 -18.22 -10.04 -15.19
N TRP A 286 -16.90 -9.96 -14.99
CA TRP A 286 -16.27 -10.50 -13.78
C TRP A 286 -16.70 -9.73 -12.50
N PHE A 287 -16.76 -8.40 -12.58
CA PHE A 287 -17.15 -7.57 -11.43
C PHE A 287 -18.59 -7.86 -11.01
N ASP A 288 -19.53 -7.91 -11.98
CA ASP A 288 -20.94 -8.21 -11.74
C ASP A 288 -21.11 -9.63 -11.17
N GLU A 289 -20.40 -10.62 -11.72
CA GLU A 289 -20.42 -11.98 -11.16
C GLU A 289 -19.95 -12.01 -9.71
N LYS A 290 -18.85 -11.33 -9.43
CA LYS A 290 -18.26 -11.35 -8.08
C LYS A 290 -19.06 -10.55 -7.08
N ILE A 291 -19.53 -9.34 -7.43
CA ILE A 291 -20.27 -8.50 -6.47
C ILE A 291 -21.60 -9.13 -6.07
N ASN A 292 -22.29 -9.84 -7.01
CA ASN A 292 -23.52 -10.55 -6.72
C ASN A 292 -23.34 -11.65 -5.65
N GLN A 293 -22.12 -12.20 -5.48
CA GLN A 293 -21.82 -13.18 -4.43
C GLN A 293 -21.92 -12.56 -3.02
N TYR A 294 -21.85 -11.23 -2.92
CA TYR A 294 -21.87 -10.49 -1.66
C TYR A 294 -23.18 -9.73 -1.40
N GLU A 295 -24.18 -9.77 -2.31
CA GLU A 295 -25.44 -9.02 -2.16
C GLU A 295 -26.20 -9.35 -0.87
N GLU A 296 -26.17 -10.62 -0.44
CA GLU A 296 -26.82 -11.10 0.79
C GLU A 296 -25.86 -11.21 1.98
N SER A 297 -24.61 -10.76 1.82
CA SER A 297 -23.62 -10.80 2.88
C SER A 297 -23.82 -9.66 3.88
N GLU A 298 -23.13 -9.73 5.02
CA GLU A 298 -23.14 -8.66 6.00
C GLU A 298 -22.56 -7.35 5.43
N GLU A 299 -23.06 -6.19 5.89
CA GLU A 299 -22.73 -4.86 5.37
C GLU A 299 -21.23 -4.59 5.28
N HIS A 300 -20.46 -5.06 6.26
CA HIS A 300 -19.02 -4.90 6.25
C HIS A 300 -18.36 -5.69 5.09
N LEU A 301 -18.77 -6.93 4.80
CA LEU A 301 -18.25 -7.70 3.69
C LEU A 301 -18.60 -7.10 2.34
N GLN A 302 -19.83 -6.58 2.18
CA GLN A 302 -20.23 -5.87 0.96
C GLN A 302 -19.33 -4.66 0.69
N SER A 303 -19.04 -3.88 1.74
CA SER A 303 -18.21 -2.69 1.62
C SER A 303 -16.74 -3.01 1.28
N PHE A 304 -16.20 -4.13 1.78
CA PHE A 304 -14.88 -4.62 1.39
C PHE A 304 -14.88 -5.16 -0.04
N ALA A 305 -15.91 -5.92 -0.44
CA ALA A 305 -16.02 -6.52 -1.76
C ALA A 305 -15.94 -5.45 -2.85
N ILE A 306 -16.73 -4.39 -2.78
CA ILE A 306 -16.71 -3.29 -3.76
C ILE A 306 -15.28 -2.75 -3.94
N ARG A 307 -14.56 -2.49 -2.83
CA ARG A 307 -13.22 -1.90 -2.89
C ARG A 307 -12.16 -2.88 -3.37
N GLN A 308 -12.21 -4.13 -2.93
CA GLN A 308 -11.24 -5.15 -3.36
C GLN A 308 -11.42 -5.53 -4.82
N LEU A 309 -12.66 -5.63 -5.30
CA LEU A 309 -12.93 -5.91 -6.71
C LEU A 309 -12.46 -4.75 -7.60
N THR A 310 -12.69 -3.50 -7.17
CA THR A 310 -12.14 -2.33 -7.88
C THR A 310 -10.60 -2.31 -7.84
N ALA A 311 -9.98 -2.81 -6.76
CA ALA A 311 -8.53 -2.87 -6.66
C ALA A 311 -7.87 -3.82 -7.68
N ALA A 312 -8.63 -4.70 -8.35
CA ALA A 312 -8.14 -5.52 -9.46
C ALA A 312 -7.46 -4.67 -10.55
N LEU A 313 -8.05 -3.52 -10.89
CA LEU A 313 -7.45 -2.55 -11.83
C LEU A 313 -6.13 -2.00 -11.31
N LYS A 314 -6.02 -1.73 -9.99
CA LYS A 314 -4.79 -1.24 -9.37
C LYS A 314 -3.67 -2.28 -9.44
N TYR A 315 -4.00 -3.54 -9.16
CA TYR A 315 -3.03 -4.63 -9.26
C TYR A 315 -2.56 -4.84 -10.69
N ALA A 316 -3.48 -4.86 -11.65
CA ALA A 316 -3.16 -4.97 -13.07
C ALA A 316 -2.19 -3.86 -13.51
N MET A 317 -2.49 -2.60 -13.21
CA MET A 317 -1.62 -1.46 -13.54
C MET A 317 -0.22 -1.60 -12.94
N ILE A 318 -0.13 -1.94 -11.65
CA ILE A 318 1.17 -2.04 -10.96
C ILE A 318 2.01 -3.13 -11.62
N ILE A 319 1.43 -4.31 -11.85
CA ILE A 319 2.16 -5.47 -12.37
C ILE A 319 2.58 -5.24 -13.81
N GLN A 320 1.68 -4.72 -14.65
CA GLN A 320 1.98 -4.43 -16.06
C GLN A 320 3.16 -3.48 -16.20
N ILE A 321 3.17 -2.36 -15.49
CA ILE A 321 4.25 -1.37 -15.56
C ILE A 321 5.57 -1.93 -15.08
N PHE A 322 5.57 -2.73 -14.01
CA PHE A 322 6.80 -3.34 -13.51
C PHE A 322 7.31 -4.47 -14.40
N ASP A 323 6.44 -5.29 -14.97
CA ASP A 323 6.82 -6.33 -15.92
C ASP A 323 7.36 -5.72 -17.22
N CYS A 324 6.72 -4.67 -17.74
CA CYS A 324 7.21 -3.89 -18.88
C CYS A 324 8.63 -3.36 -18.58
N ALA A 325 8.81 -2.68 -17.46
CA ALA A 325 10.13 -2.18 -17.06
C ALA A 325 11.14 -3.31 -16.87
N TYR A 326 10.78 -4.43 -16.26
CA TYR A 326 11.70 -5.57 -16.01
C TYR A 326 12.16 -6.22 -17.30
N GLN A 327 11.31 -6.28 -18.31
CA GLN A 327 11.62 -6.79 -19.65
C GLN A 327 12.30 -5.76 -20.56
N ASN A 328 12.72 -4.61 -20.02
CA ASN A 328 13.30 -3.48 -20.75
C ASN A 328 12.36 -2.84 -21.79
N GLY A 329 11.05 -2.96 -21.60
CA GLY A 329 10.04 -2.23 -22.35
C GLY A 329 10.03 -0.74 -22.01
N ASN A 330 9.38 0.04 -22.86
CA ASN A 330 9.17 1.46 -22.66
C ASN A 330 7.76 1.70 -22.11
N ILE A 331 7.64 2.25 -20.91
CA ILE A 331 6.34 2.46 -20.25
C ILE A 331 5.44 3.46 -20.97
N TYR A 332 5.99 4.31 -21.84
CA TYR A 332 5.20 5.24 -22.65
C TYR A 332 4.46 4.57 -23.80
N ASP A 333 4.82 3.34 -24.15
CA ASP A 333 4.12 2.54 -25.15
C ASP A 333 2.90 1.80 -24.55
N GLU A 334 2.77 1.83 -23.22
CA GLU A 334 1.65 1.26 -22.48
C GLU A 334 0.44 2.20 -22.50
N GLU A 335 -0.45 2.02 -23.50
CA GLU A 335 -1.67 2.84 -23.62
C GLU A 335 -2.90 2.20 -22.96
N TYR A 336 -2.90 0.88 -22.79
CA TYR A 336 -4.05 0.10 -22.34
C TYR A 336 -3.65 -0.80 -21.18
N ILE A 337 -4.61 -1.13 -20.31
CA ILE A 337 -4.48 -2.32 -19.46
C ILE A 337 -4.68 -3.52 -20.37
N GLU A 338 -3.67 -4.38 -20.46
CA GLU A 338 -3.72 -5.57 -21.29
C GLU A 338 -4.49 -6.69 -20.59
N PRO A 339 -5.26 -7.51 -21.35
CA PRO A 339 -6.13 -8.57 -20.80
C PRO A 339 -5.40 -9.53 -19.88
N GLU A 340 -4.16 -9.92 -20.20
CA GLU A 340 -3.35 -10.82 -19.38
C GLU A 340 -3.04 -10.25 -17.99
N TYR A 341 -2.79 -8.95 -17.88
CA TYR A 341 -2.57 -8.30 -16.57
C TYR A 341 -3.89 -8.08 -15.83
N MET A 342 -5.00 -7.91 -16.55
CA MET A 342 -6.30 -7.85 -15.91
C MET A 342 -6.70 -9.19 -15.28
N GLU A 343 -6.39 -10.33 -15.93
CA GLU A 343 -6.56 -11.66 -15.34
C GLU A 343 -5.76 -11.82 -14.05
N ILE A 344 -4.53 -11.29 -14.00
CA ILE A 344 -3.74 -11.25 -12.75
C ILE A 344 -4.44 -10.39 -11.71
N GLY A 345 -4.97 -9.23 -12.11
CA GLY A 345 -5.76 -8.36 -11.25
C GLY A 345 -6.97 -9.05 -10.64
N PHE A 346 -7.74 -9.80 -11.45
CA PHE A 346 -8.87 -10.61 -10.99
C PHE A 346 -8.46 -11.67 -9.99
N TYR A 347 -7.39 -12.40 -10.30
CA TYR A 347 -6.86 -13.41 -9.39
C TYR A 347 -6.49 -12.82 -8.03
N LEU A 348 -5.74 -11.72 -8.01
CA LEU A 348 -5.30 -11.10 -6.77
C LEU A 348 -6.46 -10.49 -5.98
N ALA A 349 -7.41 -9.83 -6.66
CA ALA A 349 -8.57 -9.26 -5.99
C ALA A 349 -9.45 -10.33 -5.34
N THR A 350 -9.70 -11.44 -6.05
CA THR A 350 -10.42 -12.60 -5.52
C THR A 350 -9.66 -13.21 -4.34
N TYR A 351 -8.37 -13.44 -4.49
CA TYR A 351 -7.52 -14.01 -3.45
C TYR A 351 -7.50 -13.17 -2.17
N PHE A 352 -7.41 -11.85 -2.32
CA PHE A 352 -7.42 -10.94 -1.17
C PHE A 352 -8.82 -10.83 -0.55
N MET A 353 -9.89 -10.95 -1.34
CA MET A 353 -11.23 -10.97 -0.78
C MET A 353 -11.46 -12.23 0.08
N GLU A 354 -11.02 -13.41 -0.39
CA GLU A 354 -11.02 -14.64 0.43
C GLU A 354 -10.20 -14.50 1.73
N ALA A 355 -9.10 -13.73 1.68
CA ALA A 355 -8.30 -13.46 2.87
C ALA A 355 -9.03 -12.57 3.88
N ILE A 356 -9.84 -11.62 3.41
CA ILE A 356 -10.69 -10.76 4.23
C ILE A 356 -11.84 -11.55 4.84
N GLU A 357 -12.55 -12.38 4.07
CA GLU A 357 -13.58 -13.29 4.59
C GLU A 357 -13.04 -14.14 5.75
N LYS A 358 -11.90 -14.75 5.52
CA LYS A 358 -11.23 -15.52 6.56
C LYS A 358 -10.83 -14.70 7.79
N HIS A 359 -10.51 -13.44 7.61
CA HIS A 359 -10.24 -12.54 8.72
C HIS A 359 -11.48 -12.39 9.62
N PHE A 360 -12.65 -12.19 9.05
CA PHE A 360 -13.90 -12.09 9.80
C PHE A 360 -14.28 -13.41 10.47
N GLU A 361 -14.14 -14.55 9.79
CA GLU A 361 -14.34 -15.87 10.41
C GLU A 361 -13.46 -16.08 11.68
N LEU A 362 -12.21 -15.60 11.65
CA LEU A 362 -11.31 -15.67 12.81
C LEU A 362 -11.75 -14.76 13.96
N ILE A 363 -12.31 -13.61 13.67
CA ILE A 363 -12.89 -12.71 14.69
C ILE A 363 -14.07 -13.38 15.37
N ASP A 364 -15.01 -13.92 14.61
CA ASP A 364 -16.23 -14.59 15.11
C ASP A 364 -15.92 -15.81 15.99
N GLN A 365 -14.96 -16.62 15.56
CA GLN A 365 -14.50 -17.78 16.36
C GLN A 365 -13.89 -17.36 17.70
N CYS A 366 -13.17 -16.25 17.73
CA CYS A 366 -12.62 -15.71 18.98
C CYS A 366 -13.72 -15.21 19.93
N GLU A 367 -14.82 -14.65 19.43
CA GLU A 367 -15.94 -14.17 20.24
C GLU A 367 -16.78 -15.29 20.82
N SER A 368 -17.07 -16.29 20.01
CA SER A 368 -17.79 -17.49 20.47
C SER A 368 -17.03 -18.26 21.57
N SER A 369 -15.70 -18.34 21.47
CA SER A 369 -14.86 -19.00 22.48
C SER A 369 -14.82 -18.24 23.82
N VAL A 370 -14.81 -16.90 23.80
CA VAL A 370 -14.84 -16.07 25.02
C VAL A 370 -16.19 -16.12 25.72
N SER A 371 -17.28 -16.16 24.94
CA SER A 371 -18.65 -16.27 25.50
C SER A 371 -18.90 -17.63 26.18
N SER A 372 -18.35 -18.71 25.63
CA SER A 372 -18.44 -20.07 26.23
C SER A 372 -17.64 -20.18 27.53
N THR A 373 -16.45 -19.56 27.57
CA THR A 373 -15.61 -19.57 28.78
C THR A 373 -16.21 -18.73 29.92
N LYS A 374 -16.88 -17.61 29.60
CA LYS A 374 -17.62 -16.83 30.60
C LYS A 374 -18.85 -17.58 31.16
N LYS A 375 -19.58 -18.35 30.34
CA LYS A 375 -20.69 -19.18 30.82
C LYS A 375 -20.23 -20.26 31.80
N VAL A 376 -19.14 -20.97 31.47
CA VAL A 376 -18.58 -22.00 32.35
C VAL A 376 -18.06 -21.44 33.68
N SER A 377 -17.51 -20.22 33.70
CA SER A 377 -17.06 -19.58 34.95
C SER A 377 -18.21 -19.05 35.83
N ILE A 378 -19.36 -18.74 35.26
CA ILE A 378 -20.56 -18.31 36.03
C ILE A 378 -21.27 -19.53 36.62
N GLU A 379 -21.34 -20.65 35.91
CA GLU A 379 -21.91 -21.90 36.45
C GLU A 379 -21.07 -22.49 37.59
N ASN A 380 -19.73 -22.34 37.54
CA ASN A 380 -18.84 -22.79 38.64
C ASN A 380 -18.78 -21.84 39.85
N LEU A 381 -19.46 -20.69 39.82
CA LEU A 381 -19.60 -19.75 40.95
C LEU A 381 -20.98 -19.85 41.60
N ALA A 382 -21.88 -20.70 41.09
CA ALA A 382 -23.24 -20.93 41.59
C ALA A 382 -23.41 -22.23 42.38
N ASP A 383 -22.36 -23.10 42.47
CA ASP A 383 -22.23 -24.24 43.35
C ASP A 383 -21.31 -23.89 44.54
#